data_af531c899927fbe2ee46549354befd16
#
_entry.id   af531c899927fbe2ee46549354befd16
#
_cell.length_a   1.000
_cell.length_b   1.000
_cell.length_c   1.000
_cell.angle_alpha   90.00
_cell.angle_beta   90.00
_cell.angle_gamma   90.00
#
_symmetry.space_group_name_H-M   'P 1'
#
loop_
_entity.id
_entity.type
_entity.pdbx_description
1 polymer ?
#
loop_
_entity_poly.entity_id
_entity_poly.type
_entity_poly.pdbx_seq_one_letter_code
_entity_poly.pdbx_strand_id
1 'polypeptide(L)'
;MAEVLFAHMAPEVEVGSAGTMDWSGQPAHDYAIAAMAERGLDLSAHRSSRLSEYLVDESDLIVVMTRNHGWAVAARSEAKAGATFLPAELSRLADQVGDCNSGDAVEWVTRLHAQRDSRSDTRFIGRAADEIPDPIGESLPYFRAIADRLERELAPAAARLRA
;
A
#
# COMPACT_ATOMS: atom_id res chain seq x y z
N MET A 1 8.84 -3.79 2.32
CA MET A 1 8.09 -5.07 2.38
C MET A 1 6.82 -5.04 1.51
N ALA A 2 5.89 -4.12 1.72
CA ALA A 2 4.64 -4.07 0.92
C ALA A 2 4.89 -4.03 -0.59
N GLU A 3 5.84 -3.21 -1.07
CA GLU A 3 6.23 -3.10 -2.49
C GLU A 3 6.59 -4.46 -3.10
N VAL A 4 7.57 -5.16 -2.52
CA VAL A 4 8.02 -6.45 -3.08
C VAL A 4 6.98 -7.56 -2.95
N LEU A 5 6.13 -7.54 -1.91
CA LEU A 5 5.01 -8.44 -1.76
C LEU A 5 3.97 -8.20 -2.86
N PHE A 6 3.59 -6.94 -3.08
CA PHE A 6 2.59 -6.61 -4.10
C PHE A 6 3.10 -6.89 -5.51
N ALA A 7 4.34 -6.49 -5.82
CA ALA A 7 4.97 -6.79 -7.11
C ALA A 7 5.08 -8.30 -7.38
N HIS A 8 5.34 -9.11 -6.35
CA HIS A 8 5.33 -10.57 -6.48
C HIS A 8 3.92 -11.12 -6.76
N MET A 9 2.90 -10.58 -6.10
CA MET A 9 1.51 -11.02 -6.26
C MET A 9 0.85 -10.52 -7.54
N ALA A 10 1.30 -9.40 -8.11
CA ALA A 10 0.78 -8.79 -9.34
C ALA A 10 1.94 -8.31 -10.23
N PRO A 11 2.65 -9.24 -10.88
CA PRO A 11 3.90 -8.93 -11.62
C PRO A 11 3.70 -8.05 -12.86
N GLU A 12 2.48 -7.92 -13.36
CA GLU A 12 2.10 -7.04 -14.47
C GLU A 12 1.79 -5.60 -14.03
N VAL A 13 1.74 -5.34 -12.73
CA VAL A 13 1.50 -4.00 -12.16
C VAL A 13 2.83 -3.34 -11.84
N GLU A 14 3.03 -2.10 -12.30
CA GLU A 14 4.18 -1.31 -11.87
C GLU A 14 4.00 -0.86 -10.42
N VAL A 15 4.94 -1.22 -9.56
CA VAL A 15 4.87 -0.96 -8.11
C VAL A 15 6.09 -0.20 -7.64
N GLY A 16 5.88 0.87 -6.90
CA GLY A 16 6.93 1.61 -6.22
C GLY A 16 6.57 1.93 -4.78
N SER A 17 7.53 2.40 -4.00
CA SER A 17 7.28 2.88 -2.64
C SER A 17 8.02 4.16 -2.32
N ALA A 18 7.45 4.94 -1.38
CA ALA A 18 8.04 6.17 -0.90
C ALA A 18 7.71 6.38 0.58
N GLY A 19 8.59 7.08 1.29
CA GLY A 19 8.41 7.44 2.69
C GLY A 19 8.09 8.91 2.90
N THR A 20 7.38 9.22 3.97
CA THR A 20 7.07 10.60 4.38
C THR A 20 8.25 11.29 5.07
N MET A 21 9.22 10.51 5.56
CA MET A 21 10.46 11.01 6.17
C MET A 21 11.58 11.09 5.15
N ASP A 22 12.52 12.01 5.37
CA ASP A 22 13.64 12.23 4.44
C ASP A 22 14.81 11.29 4.75
N TRP A 23 14.62 10.03 4.42
CA TRP A 23 15.64 8.97 4.52
C TRP A 23 16.01 8.42 3.14
N SER A 24 16.01 9.27 2.14
CA SER A 24 16.29 8.87 0.76
C SER A 24 17.65 8.16 0.62
N GLY A 25 17.66 7.07 -0.15
CA GLY A 25 18.87 6.28 -0.42
C GLY A 25 19.26 5.29 0.67
N GLN A 26 18.54 5.24 1.81
CA GLN A 26 18.85 4.26 2.86
C GLN A 26 18.39 2.85 2.46
N PRO A 27 19.15 1.80 2.82
CA PRO A 27 18.71 0.42 2.59
C PRO A 27 17.51 0.07 3.48
N ALA A 28 16.83 -1.01 3.14
CA ALA A 28 15.81 -1.57 4.00
C ALA A 28 16.42 -2.09 5.31
N HIS A 29 15.62 -2.10 6.38
CA HIS A 29 16.05 -2.63 7.68
C HIS A 29 16.37 -4.13 7.57
N ASP A 30 17.43 -4.60 8.24
CA ASP A 30 17.92 -5.99 8.16
C ASP A 30 16.81 -7.04 8.45
N TYR A 31 15.95 -6.76 9.42
CA TYR A 31 14.82 -7.66 9.73
C TYR A 31 13.73 -7.64 8.64
N ALA A 32 13.57 -6.53 7.92
CA ALA A 32 12.68 -6.50 6.76
C ALA A 32 13.25 -7.33 5.61
N ILE A 33 14.57 -7.24 5.36
CA ILE A 33 15.28 -8.06 4.37
C ILE A 33 15.14 -9.54 4.75
N ALA A 34 15.41 -9.90 6.01
CA ALA A 34 15.30 -11.27 6.49
C ALA A 34 13.87 -11.84 6.34
N ALA A 35 12.85 -11.07 6.74
CA ALA A 35 11.46 -11.48 6.63
C ALA A 35 11.00 -11.68 5.18
N MET A 36 11.52 -10.89 4.23
CA MET A 36 11.24 -11.07 2.80
C MET A 36 12.02 -12.25 2.20
N ALA A 37 13.30 -12.44 2.59
CA ALA A 37 14.10 -13.57 2.14
C ALA A 37 13.48 -14.94 2.52
N GLU A 38 12.87 -15.05 3.71
CA GLU A 38 12.12 -16.25 4.14
C GLU A 38 10.92 -16.57 3.24
N ARG A 39 10.45 -15.60 2.44
CA ARG A 39 9.37 -15.73 1.45
C ARG A 39 9.90 -15.87 0.02
N GLY A 40 11.23 -15.98 -0.14
CA GLY A 40 11.88 -16.04 -1.45
C GLY A 40 11.92 -14.70 -2.19
N LEU A 41 11.71 -13.57 -1.48
CA LEU A 41 11.70 -12.23 -2.04
C LEU A 41 12.98 -11.46 -1.66
N ASP A 42 13.59 -10.79 -2.64
CA ASP A 42 14.80 -10.00 -2.42
C ASP A 42 14.44 -8.52 -2.16
N LEU A 43 14.79 -8.03 -0.97
CA LEU A 43 14.66 -6.62 -0.56
C LEU A 43 16.03 -5.95 -0.38
N SER A 44 17.14 -6.63 -0.67
CA SER A 44 18.51 -6.13 -0.40
C SER A 44 18.90 -4.93 -1.26
N ALA A 45 18.41 -4.88 -2.49
CA ALA A 45 18.64 -3.79 -3.43
C ALA A 45 17.74 -2.56 -3.19
N HIS A 46 16.70 -2.68 -2.36
CA HIS A 46 15.78 -1.57 -2.10
C HIS A 46 16.51 -0.37 -1.51
N ARG A 47 16.13 0.81 -2.00
CA ARG A 47 16.57 2.10 -1.45
C ARG A 47 15.34 2.97 -1.22
N SER A 48 15.26 3.55 -0.02
CA SER A 48 14.16 4.44 0.33
C SER A 48 14.13 5.67 -0.58
N SER A 49 12.93 6.09 -0.96
CA SER A 49 12.69 7.34 -1.69
C SER A 49 11.73 8.22 -0.90
N ARG A 50 11.81 9.54 -1.11
CA ARG A 50 10.92 10.49 -0.46
C ARG A 50 9.63 10.62 -1.25
N LEU A 51 8.51 10.65 -0.54
CA LEU A 51 7.21 10.96 -1.13
C LEU A 51 7.22 12.36 -1.75
N SER A 52 6.90 12.45 -3.04
CA SER A 52 6.82 13.69 -3.81
C SER A 52 5.43 13.85 -4.42
N GLU A 53 5.07 15.09 -4.80
CA GLU A 53 3.85 15.37 -5.56
C GLU A 53 3.80 14.59 -6.87
N TYR A 54 4.92 14.54 -7.59
CA TYR A 54 5.04 13.76 -8.83
C TYR A 54 4.67 12.29 -8.64
N LEU A 55 5.23 11.60 -7.64
CA LEU A 55 4.91 10.20 -7.37
C LEU A 55 3.44 10.00 -6.99
N VAL A 56 2.87 10.95 -6.25
CA VAL A 56 1.46 10.92 -5.88
C VAL A 56 0.57 11.07 -7.12
N ASP A 57 0.87 12.02 -7.99
CA ASP A 57 0.04 12.31 -9.18
C ASP A 57 0.11 11.20 -10.23
N GLU A 58 1.27 10.58 -10.42
CA GLU A 58 1.46 9.47 -11.38
C GLU A 58 0.86 8.13 -10.90
N SER A 59 0.49 8.02 -9.62
CA SER A 59 -0.03 6.75 -9.08
C SER A 59 -1.53 6.62 -9.31
N ASP A 60 -1.98 5.51 -9.90
CA ASP A 60 -3.40 5.17 -10.05
C ASP A 60 -4.02 4.70 -8.74
N LEU A 61 -3.26 3.94 -7.94
CA LEU A 61 -3.63 3.42 -6.64
C LEU A 61 -2.53 3.71 -5.61
N ILE A 62 -2.89 4.26 -4.47
CA ILE A 62 -1.96 4.56 -3.38
C ILE A 62 -2.35 3.76 -2.14
N VAL A 63 -1.42 2.95 -1.63
CA VAL A 63 -1.61 2.19 -0.40
C VAL A 63 -0.75 2.78 0.70
N VAL A 64 -1.39 3.19 1.78
CA VAL A 64 -0.74 3.85 2.92
C VAL A 64 -0.85 3.00 4.18
N MET A 65 0.21 2.97 4.98
CA MET A 65 0.25 2.12 6.18
C MET A 65 -0.55 2.70 7.35
N THR A 66 -0.68 4.02 7.41
CA THR A 66 -1.42 4.73 8.46
C THR A 66 -2.23 5.88 7.88
N ARG A 67 -3.22 6.36 8.62
CA ARG A 67 -4.00 7.54 8.24
C ARG A 67 -3.14 8.80 8.14
N ASN A 68 -2.09 8.91 8.97
CA ASN A 68 -1.13 10.02 8.88
C ASN A 68 -0.39 10.02 7.54
N HIS A 69 -0.06 8.84 6.98
CA HIS A 69 0.49 8.76 5.62
C HIS A 69 -0.54 9.21 4.58
N GLY A 70 -1.82 8.88 4.76
CA GLY A 70 -2.90 9.38 3.91
C GLY A 70 -3.03 10.91 3.93
N TRP A 71 -2.90 11.53 5.10
CA TRP A 71 -2.84 13.00 5.20
C TRP A 71 -1.63 13.57 4.45
N ALA A 72 -0.48 12.91 4.52
CA ALA A 72 0.71 13.34 3.79
C ALA A 72 0.54 13.24 2.27
N VAL A 73 -0.22 12.26 1.77
CA VAL A 73 -0.63 12.15 0.35
C VAL A 73 -1.58 13.29 -0.01
N ALA A 74 -2.67 13.47 0.75
CA ALA A 74 -3.67 14.52 0.48
C ALA A 74 -3.10 15.93 0.51
N ALA A 75 -2.09 16.17 1.35
CA ALA A 75 -1.37 17.46 1.40
C ALA A 75 -0.54 17.73 0.13
N ARG A 76 -0.22 16.70 -0.67
CA ARG A 76 0.49 16.83 -1.95
C ARG A 76 -0.46 16.91 -3.14
N SER A 77 -1.53 16.10 -3.10
CA SER A 77 -2.57 16.11 -4.12
C SER A 77 -3.91 15.70 -3.49
N GLU A 78 -4.79 16.68 -3.27
CA GLU A 78 -6.14 16.42 -2.74
C GLU A 78 -6.95 15.52 -3.69
N ALA A 79 -6.69 15.63 -4.99
CA ALA A 79 -7.34 14.80 -6.02
C ALA A 79 -7.08 13.29 -5.83
N LYS A 80 -5.95 12.92 -5.23
CA LYS A 80 -5.58 11.52 -4.99
C LYS A 80 -6.10 10.94 -3.66
N ALA A 81 -6.81 11.73 -2.85
CA ALA A 81 -7.42 11.22 -1.62
C ALA A 81 -8.40 10.06 -1.90
N GLY A 82 -9.15 10.12 -3.01
CA GLY A 82 -10.05 9.05 -3.45
C GLY A 82 -9.35 7.77 -3.90
N ALA A 83 -8.07 7.87 -4.32
CA ALA A 83 -7.24 6.74 -4.77
C ALA A 83 -6.35 6.18 -3.65
N THR A 84 -6.47 6.68 -2.41
CA THR A 84 -5.61 6.34 -1.29
C THR A 84 -6.35 5.46 -0.28
N PHE A 85 -5.78 4.29 0.07
CA PHE A 85 -6.41 3.27 0.92
C PHE A 85 -5.43 2.71 1.95
N LEU A 86 -5.96 2.26 3.10
CA LEU A 86 -5.23 1.34 4.01
C LEU A 86 -5.32 -0.10 3.48
N PRO A 87 -4.35 -0.99 3.76
CA PRO A 87 -4.34 -2.37 3.24
C PRO A 87 -5.63 -3.14 3.54
N ALA A 88 -6.09 -3.15 4.79
CA ALA A 88 -7.31 -3.85 5.18
C ALA A 88 -8.59 -3.23 4.60
N GLU A 89 -8.64 -1.91 4.43
CA GLU A 89 -9.71 -1.23 3.71
C GLU A 89 -9.75 -1.65 2.24
N LEU A 90 -8.60 -1.59 1.56
CA LEU A 90 -8.45 -1.98 0.17
C LEU A 90 -8.89 -3.44 -0.04
N SER A 91 -8.46 -4.34 0.83
CA SER A 91 -8.86 -5.76 0.82
C SER A 91 -10.38 -5.92 0.79
N ARG A 92 -11.07 -5.29 1.74
CA ARG A 92 -12.54 -5.39 1.84
C ARG A 92 -13.26 -4.81 0.63
N LEU A 93 -12.79 -3.66 0.14
CA LEU A 93 -13.40 -3.01 -1.02
C LEU A 93 -13.14 -3.80 -2.31
N ALA A 94 -11.94 -4.36 -2.48
CA ALA A 94 -11.61 -5.21 -3.62
C ALA A 94 -12.53 -6.44 -3.71
N ASP A 95 -12.84 -7.07 -2.57
CA ASP A 95 -13.78 -8.20 -2.53
C ASP A 95 -15.23 -7.80 -2.89
N GLN A 96 -15.62 -6.58 -2.56
CA GLN A 96 -16.96 -6.06 -2.88
C GLN A 96 -17.11 -5.64 -4.36
N VAL A 97 -16.07 -5.02 -4.91
CA VAL A 97 -16.05 -4.47 -6.27
C VAL A 97 -15.78 -5.56 -7.32
N GLY A 98 -15.00 -6.59 -6.96
CA GLY A 98 -14.55 -7.63 -7.89
C GLY A 98 -13.41 -7.17 -8.80
N ASP A 99 -13.25 -7.87 -9.94
CA ASP A 99 -12.10 -7.77 -10.81
C ASP A 99 -11.99 -6.43 -11.56
N CYS A 100 -10.76 -6.06 -11.92
CA CYS A 100 -10.43 -4.96 -12.82
C CYS A 100 -10.63 -5.42 -14.28
N ASN A 101 -11.89 -5.59 -14.69
CA ASN A 101 -12.27 -6.24 -15.97
C ASN A 101 -11.88 -5.47 -17.24
N SER A 102 -11.57 -4.18 -17.11
CA SER A 102 -11.24 -3.32 -18.26
C SER A 102 -9.75 -3.15 -18.48
N GLY A 103 -8.92 -3.65 -17.57
CA GLY A 103 -7.49 -3.28 -17.50
C GLY A 103 -7.29 -1.80 -17.14
N ASP A 104 -8.36 -1.06 -16.82
CA ASP A 104 -8.32 0.34 -16.41
C ASP A 104 -8.32 0.42 -14.87
N ALA A 105 -7.11 0.54 -14.33
CA ALA A 105 -6.89 0.68 -12.88
C ALA A 105 -7.59 1.92 -12.31
N VAL A 106 -7.66 3.02 -13.06
CA VAL A 106 -8.30 4.27 -12.61
C VAL A 106 -9.82 4.07 -12.45
N GLU A 107 -10.47 3.38 -13.40
CA GLU A 107 -11.89 3.06 -13.29
C GLU A 107 -12.14 2.12 -12.09
N TRP A 108 -11.30 1.10 -11.92
CA TRP A 108 -11.43 0.17 -10.81
C TRP A 108 -11.27 0.88 -9.46
N VAL A 109 -10.27 1.75 -9.31
CA VAL A 109 -10.04 2.58 -8.12
C VAL A 109 -11.23 3.52 -7.85
N THR A 110 -11.83 4.08 -8.90
CA THR A 110 -13.04 4.91 -8.78
C THR A 110 -14.19 4.11 -8.21
N ARG A 111 -14.38 2.84 -8.65
CA ARG A 111 -15.41 1.93 -8.11
C ARG A 111 -15.13 1.57 -6.65
N LEU A 112 -13.86 1.35 -6.28
CA LEU A 112 -13.47 1.13 -4.87
C LEU A 112 -13.87 2.34 -4.00
N HIS A 113 -13.52 3.54 -4.46
CA HIS A 113 -13.86 4.77 -3.74
C HIS A 113 -15.38 4.94 -3.54
N ALA A 114 -16.17 4.62 -4.57
CA ALA A 114 -17.62 4.72 -4.51
C ALA A 114 -18.27 3.75 -3.50
N GLN A 115 -17.60 2.66 -3.12
CA GLN A 115 -18.06 1.71 -2.09
C GLN A 115 -17.73 2.16 -0.66
N ARG A 116 -16.97 3.23 -0.49
CA ARG A 116 -16.72 3.77 0.85
C ARG A 116 -18.04 4.25 1.47
N ASP A 117 -18.21 3.98 2.76
CA ASP A 117 -19.36 4.46 3.51
C ASP A 117 -19.39 6.00 3.45
N SER A 118 -20.46 6.55 2.87
CA SER A 118 -20.70 8.00 2.76
C SER A 118 -20.80 8.72 4.11
N ARG A 119 -20.91 7.97 5.22
CA ARG A 119 -20.87 8.48 6.60
C ARG A 119 -19.46 8.70 7.11
N SER A 120 -18.44 8.11 6.46
CA SER A 120 -17.06 8.44 6.77
C SER A 120 -16.74 9.80 6.14
N ASP A 121 -16.24 10.74 6.94
CA ASP A 121 -15.65 11.98 6.41
C ASP A 121 -14.62 11.55 5.32
N THR A 122 -14.86 11.95 4.07
CA THR A 122 -14.03 11.59 2.90
C THR A 122 -12.56 12.00 3.06
N ARG A 123 -12.26 12.83 4.07
CA ARG A 123 -10.90 13.18 4.50
C ARG A 123 -10.27 12.11 5.40
N PHE A 124 -11.02 11.09 5.83
CA PHE A 124 -10.49 10.00 6.66
C PHE A 124 -10.36 8.73 5.84
N ILE A 125 -9.13 8.28 5.69
CA ILE A 125 -8.76 7.04 5.01
C ILE A 125 -8.91 5.90 6.02
N GLY A 126 -9.89 5.02 5.81
CA GLY A 126 -10.10 3.80 6.59
C GLY A 126 -10.32 4.02 8.09
N ARG A 127 -10.19 2.96 8.86
CA ARG A 127 -10.33 2.93 10.33
C ARG A 127 -8.96 2.84 10.99
N ALA A 128 -8.83 3.31 12.23
CA ALA A 128 -7.58 3.14 13.01
C ALA A 128 -7.16 1.67 13.14
N ALA A 129 -8.12 0.75 13.22
CA ALA A 129 -7.87 -0.70 13.29
C ALA A 129 -7.28 -1.28 11.98
N ASP A 130 -7.41 -0.57 10.86
CA ASP A 130 -6.90 -0.97 9.55
C ASP A 130 -5.42 -0.54 9.36
N GLU A 131 -4.87 0.27 10.26
CA GLU A 131 -3.49 0.74 10.19
C GLU A 131 -2.48 -0.40 10.40
N ILE A 132 -1.41 -0.38 9.62
CA ILE A 132 -0.24 -1.25 9.81
C ILE A 132 0.77 -0.49 10.68
N PRO A 133 1.11 -0.99 11.87
CA PRO A 133 2.12 -0.35 12.71
C PRO A 133 3.52 -0.45 12.12
N ASP A 134 4.35 0.54 12.40
CA ASP A 134 5.76 0.54 11.98
C ASP A 134 6.54 -0.48 12.84
N PRO A 135 7.22 -1.48 12.22
CA PRO A 135 8.00 -2.46 12.95
C PRO A 135 9.41 -1.96 13.36
N ILE A 136 9.82 -0.74 13.01
CA ILE A 136 11.15 -0.23 13.37
C ILE A 136 11.31 -0.17 14.90
N GLY A 137 12.39 -0.75 15.40
CA GLY A 137 12.64 -0.90 16.84
C GLY A 137 12.14 -2.20 17.45
N GLU A 138 11.37 -2.99 16.68
CA GLU A 138 10.81 -4.27 17.11
C GLU A 138 11.69 -5.47 16.70
N SER A 139 11.34 -6.64 17.21
CA SER A 139 12.06 -7.90 16.94
C SER A 139 11.76 -8.47 15.55
N LEU A 140 12.62 -9.38 15.04
CA LEU A 140 12.37 -10.10 13.79
C LEU A 140 11.02 -10.85 13.75
N PRO A 141 10.55 -11.53 14.82
CA PRO A 141 9.19 -12.09 14.84
C PRO A 141 8.09 -11.07 14.58
N TYR A 142 8.26 -9.84 15.05
CA TYR A 142 7.30 -8.76 14.78
C TYR A 142 7.30 -8.36 13.30
N PHE A 143 8.49 -8.23 12.67
CA PHE A 143 8.60 -7.99 11.23
C PHE A 143 7.93 -9.10 10.41
N ARG A 144 8.06 -10.38 10.84
CA ARG A 144 7.37 -11.51 10.19
C ARG A 144 5.85 -11.36 10.30
N ALA A 145 5.34 -11.00 11.48
CA ALA A 145 3.90 -10.80 11.70
C ALA A 145 3.35 -9.64 10.84
N ILE A 146 4.10 -8.54 10.69
CA ILE A 146 3.74 -7.44 9.79
C ILE A 146 3.76 -7.91 8.32
N ALA A 147 4.76 -8.70 7.92
CA ALA A 147 4.83 -9.25 6.58
C ALA A 147 3.62 -10.17 6.26
N ASP A 148 3.27 -11.09 7.18
CA ASP A 148 2.08 -11.96 7.06
C ASP A 148 0.79 -11.14 6.95
N ARG A 149 0.68 -10.07 7.71
CA ARG A 149 -0.46 -9.17 7.67
C ARG A 149 -0.55 -8.43 6.34
N LEU A 150 0.56 -7.86 5.85
CA LEU A 150 0.63 -7.17 4.56
C LEU A 150 0.27 -8.11 3.41
N GLU A 151 0.84 -9.32 3.38
CA GLU A 151 0.56 -10.31 2.36
C GLU A 151 -0.94 -10.65 2.32
N ARG A 152 -1.54 -10.96 3.45
CA ARG A 152 -2.97 -11.28 3.57
C ARG A 152 -3.86 -10.11 3.14
N GLU A 153 -3.54 -8.87 3.55
CA GLU A 153 -4.38 -7.71 3.29
C GLU A 153 -4.19 -7.11 1.88
N LEU A 154 -3.07 -7.38 1.21
CA LEU A 154 -2.82 -6.93 -0.16
C LEU A 154 -3.25 -7.95 -1.21
N ALA A 155 -3.30 -9.25 -0.87
CA ALA A 155 -3.60 -10.32 -1.82
C ALA A 155 -4.93 -10.16 -2.56
N PRO A 156 -6.06 -9.73 -1.94
CA PRO A 156 -7.30 -9.55 -2.69
C PRO A 156 -7.18 -8.50 -3.80
N ALA A 157 -6.59 -7.35 -3.52
CA ALA A 157 -6.40 -6.31 -4.54
C ALA A 157 -5.44 -6.75 -5.65
N ALA A 158 -4.32 -7.40 -5.29
CA ALA A 158 -3.37 -7.93 -6.26
C ALA A 158 -4.02 -8.98 -7.19
N ALA A 159 -4.88 -9.85 -6.65
CA ALA A 159 -5.61 -10.83 -7.44
C ALA A 159 -6.60 -10.18 -8.44
N ARG A 160 -7.26 -9.09 -8.04
CA ARG A 160 -8.26 -8.37 -8.87
C ARG A 160 -7.63 -7.53 -9.98
N LEU A 161 -6.41 -7.05 -9.77
CA LEU A 161 -5.66 -6.27 -10.77
C LEU A 161 -5.00 -7.14 -11.86
N ARG A 162 -4.83 -8.44 -11.61
CA ARG A 162 -4.28 -9.42 -12.59
C ARG A 162 -5.31 -9.94 -13.59
N ALA A 163 -6.58 -9.67 -13.41
CA ALA A 163 -7.67 -10.25 -14.21
C ALA A 163 -7.78 -9.64 -15.60
#